data_fa61cdddcba89ad6b785fbc81bbf3d96
#
_entry.id   fa61cdddcba89ad6b785fbc81bbf3d96
#
_cell.length_a   1.000
_cell.length_b   1.000
_cell.length_c   1.000
_cell.angle_alpha   90.00
_cell.angle_beta   90.00
_cell.angle_gamma   90.00
#
_symmetry.space_group_name_H-M   'P 1'
#
loop_
_entity.id
_entity.type
_entity.pdbx_description
1 polymer ?
#
loop_
_entity_poly.entity_id
_entity_poly.type
_entity_poly.pdbx_seq_one_letter_code
_entity_poly.pdbx_strand_id
1 'polypeptide(L)'
;MNREKLVELYKKYDLQKDDVYKHQHYVIITRQGIEKIQAKENITITYEVVKCETNFAVFKAKAFISSKPDTVLETFGSALKAANYKDGNCNSWYVAEMAEKRALSRAVLKLTGFYELGVF
;
A
#
# COMPACT_ATOMS: atom_id res chain seq x y z
N MET A 1 1.86 1.22 19.53
CA MET A 1 2.81 1.01 18.43
C MET A 1 4.18 0.66 18.98
N ASN A 2 4.83 -0.34 18.46
CA ASN A 2 6.17 -0.72 18.87
C ASN A 2 7.22 0.05 18.06
N ARG A 3 7.77 1.08 18.68
CA ARG A 3 8.72 1.98 18.04
C ARG A 3 10.03 1.29 17.65
N GLU A 4 10.50 0.37 18.48
CA GLU A 4 11.74 -0.34 18.22
C GLU A 4 11.66 -1.20 16.97
N LYS A 5 10.56 -1.95 16.83
CA LYS A 5 10.33 -2.78 15.65
C LYS A 5 10.17 -1.92 14.40
N LEU A 6 9.52 -0.78 14.54
CA LEU A 6 9.34 0.14 13.41
C LEU A 6 10.68 0.70 12.93
N VAL A 7 11.55 1.10 13.84
CA VAL A 7 12.89 1.59 13.52
C VAL A 7 13.72 0.49 12.84
N GLU A 8 13.63 -0.74 13.33
CA GLU A 8 14.32 -1.88 12.71
C GLU A 8 13.87 -2.08 11.25
N LEU A 9 12.57 -1.97 10.99
CA LEU A 9 12.06 -2.10 9.64
C LEU A 9 12.51 -0.94 8.74
N TYR A 10 12.56 0.26 9.25
CA TYR A 10 13.08 1.39 8.50
C TYR A 10 14.53 1.15 8.06
N LYS A 11 15.36 0.63 8.96
CA LYS A 11 16.75 0.30 8.66
C LYS A 11 16.86 -0.85 7.68
N LYS A 12 16.05 -1.87 7.86
CA LYS A 12 16.07 -3.06 7.00
C LYS A 12 15.80 -2.69 5.53
N TYR A 13 14.89 -1.77 5.30
CA TYR A 13 14.49 -1.38 3.94
C TYR A 13 15.14 -0.07 3.48
N ASP A 14 16.05 0.46 4.27
CA ASP A 14 16.74 1.72 3.95
C ASP A 14 15.77 2.86 3.64
N LEU A 15 14.74 2.97 4.45
CA LEU A 15 13.75 4.04 4.29
C LEU A 15 14.33 5.34 4.83
N GLN A 16 14.27 6.36 4.00
CA GLN A 16 14.76 7.69 4.32
C GLN A 16 13.63 8.57 4.83
N LYS A 17 13.99 9.75 5.30
CA LYS A 17 13.04 10.73 5.80
C LYS A 17 11.96 11.07 4.78
N ASP A 18 12.32 11.10 3.49
CA ASP A 18 11.39 11.43 2.40
C ASP A 18 10.45 10.28 2.04
N ASP A 19 10.72 9.07 2.52
CA ASP A 19 9.90 7.89 2.24
C ASP A 19 8.76 7.72 3.21
N VAL A 20 8.76 8.46 4.30
CA VAL A 20 7.83 8.28 5.41
C VAL A 20 7.32 9.65 5.86
N TYR A 21 6.04 9.77 6.15
CA TYR A 21 5.51 10.98 6.77
C TYR A 21 4.42 10.64 7.77
N LYS A 22 4.23 11.51 8.75
CA LYS A 22 3.22 11.35 9.77
C LYS A 22 1.98 12.14 9.38
N HIS A 23 0.83 11.49 9.36
CA HIS A 23 -0.46 12.11 9.10
C HIS A 23 -1.36 11.90 10.30
N GLN A 24 -1.65 12.97 11.04
CA GLN A 24 -2.43 12.91 12.28
C GLN A 24 -1.83 11.88 13.26
N HIS A 25 -2.47 10.74 13.45
CA HIS A 25 -2.09 9.73 14.43
C HIS A 25 -1.38 8.51 13.85
N TYR A 26 -1.17 8.48 12.54
CA TYR A 26 -0.56 7.32 11.90
C TYR A 26 0.55 7.71 10.93
N VAL A 27 1.37 6.72 10.63
CA VAL A 27 2.52 6.87 9.74
C VAL A 27 2.11 6.35 8.35
N ILE A 28 2.50 7.09 7.33
CA ILE A 28 2.26 6.72 5.93
C ILE A 28 3.61 6.57 5.24
N ILE A 29 3.78 5.47 4.52
CA ILE A 29 4.94 5.26 3.66
C ILE A 29 4.57 5.68 2.24
N THR A 30 5.40 6.51 1.62
CA THR A 30 5.16 7.01 0.27
C THR A 30 5.26 5.88 -0.76
N ARG A 31 4.77 6.14 -1.98
CA ARG A 31 4.91 5.19 -3.08
C ARG A 31 6.37 4.77 -3.31
N GLN A 32 7.27 5.74 -3.23
CA GLN A 32 8.71 5.48 -3.36
C GLN A 32 9.20 4.53 -2.27
N GLY A 33 8.77 4.73 -1.03
CA GLY A 33 9.10 3.85 0.08
C GLY A 33 8.53 2.44 -0.11
N ILE A 34 7.29 2.35 -0.56
CA ILE A 34 6.65 1.05 -0.86
C ILE A 34 7.44 0.30 -1.94
N GLU A 35 7.87 0.98 -2.99
CA GLU A 35 8.64 0.37 -4.07
C GLU A 35 10.00 -0.14 -3.59
N LYS A 36 10.66 0.59 -2.68
CA LYS A 36 11.91 0.12 -2.05
C LYS A 36 11.70 -1.18 -1.28
N ILE A 37 10.64 -1.25 -0.50
CA ILE A 37 10.30 -2.45 0.28
C ILE A 37 10.01 -3.62 -0.66
N GLN A 38 9.21 -3.37 -1.69
CA GLN A 38 8.85 -4.38 -2.68
C GLN A 38 10.08 -4.95 -3.36
N ALA A 39 11.01 -4.10 -3.77
CA ALA A 39 12.23 -4.50 -4.45
C ALA A 39 13.14 -5.32 -3.52
N LYS A 40 13.30 -4.88 -2.27
CA LYS A 40 14.17 -5.55 -1.30
C LYS A 40 13.69 -6.96 -0.96
N GLU A 41 12.39 -7.14 -0.80
CA GLU A 41 11.81 -8.44 -0.47
C GLU A 41 11.45 -9.27 -1.70
N ASN A 42 11.62 -8.74 -2.89
CA ASN A 42 11.22 -9.39 -4.14
C ASN A 42 9.75 -9.82 -4.08
N ILE A 43 8.87 -8.88 -3.82
CA ILE A 43 7.44 -9.13 -3.74
C ILE A 43 6.87 -9.15 -5.15
N THR A 44 6.25 -10.25 -5.52
CA THR A 44 5.53 -10.39 -6.78
C THR A 44 4.07 -10.01 -6.56
N ILE A 45 3.55 -9.13 -7.40
CA ILE A 45 2.17 -8.66 -7.30
C ILE A 45 1.48 -8.79 -8.65
N THR A 46 0.29 -9.37 -8.64
CA THR A 46 -0.60 -9.40 -9.79
C THR A 46 -1.91 -8.73 -9.40
N TYR A 47 -2.59 -8.16 -10.38
CA TYR A 47 -3.81 -7.40 -10.14
C TYR A 47 -4.98 -8.00 -10.88
N GLU A 48 -6.16 -7.90 -10.27
CA GLU A 48 -7.43 -8.22 -10.90
C GLU A 48 -8.29 -6.97 -10.82
N VAL A 49 -8.81 -6.53 -11.95
CA VAL A 49 -9.76 -5.41 -11.99
C VAL A 49 -11.12 -5.93 -11.57
N VAL A 50 -11.56 -5.56 -10.39
CA VAL A 50 -12.88 -5.96 -9.89
C VAL A 50 -13.96 -5.07 -10.48
N LYS A 51 -13.67 -3.76 -10.53
CA LYS A 51 -14.56 -2.77 -11.14
C LYS A 51 -13.73 -1.59 -11.65
N CYS A 52 -14.07 -1.11 -12.83
CA CYS A 52 -13.41 0.06 -13.38
C CYS A 52 -14.40 0.88 -14.18
N GLU A 53 -14.80 2.02 -13.62
CA GLU A 53 -15.70 3.00 -14.24
C GLU A 53 -14.98 4.34 -14.29
N THR A 54 -15.57 5.33 -14.94
CA THR A 54 -14.98 6.66 -15.07
C THR A 54 -14.67 7.30 -13.72
N ASN A 55 -15.53 7.08 -12.73
CA ASN A 55 -15.44 7.73 -11.42
C ASN A 55 -15.25 6.74 -10.26
N PHE A 56 -15.13 5.44 -10.56
CA PHE A 56 -15.01 4.44 -9.51
C PHE A 56 -14.20 3.24 -10.00
N ALA A 57 -13.25 2.80 -9.18
CA ALA A 57 -12.44 1.62 -9.48
C ALA A 57 -12.18 0.82 -8.22
N VAL A 58 -12.16 -0.50 -8.36
CA VAL A 58 -11.76 -1.44 -7.32
C VAL A 58 -10.79 -2.43 -7.94
N PHE A 59 -9.60 -2.52 -7.36
CA PHE A 59 -8.56 -3.45 -7.79
C PHE A 59 -8.27 -4.42 -6.66
N LYS A 60 -8.05 -5.67 -7.01
CA LYS A 60 -7.59 -6.70 -6.09
C LYS A 60 -6.14 -7.02 -6.43
N ALA A 61 -5.28 -7.00 -5.43
CA ALA A 61 -3.89 -7.38 -5.57
C ALA A 61 -3.66 -8.74 -4.92
N LYS A 62 -2.94 -9.61 -5.64
CA LYS A 62 -2.43 -10.87 -5.09
C LYS A 62 -0.92 -10.72 -4.99
N ALA A 63 -0.37 -10.93 -3.82
CA ALA A 63 1.04 -10.68 -3.59
C ALA A 63 1.67 -11.78 -2.75
N PHE A 64 2.94 -12.06 -3.02
CA PHE A 64 3.74 -12.96 -2.21
C PHE A 64 5.21 -12.56 -2.27
N ILE A 65 5.94 -12.91 -1.22
CA ILE A 65 7.39 -12.74 -1.18
C ILE A 65 7.98 -13.93 -1.94
N SER A 66 8.90 -13.67 -2.87
CA SER A 66 9.47 -14.70 -3.74
C SER A 66 10.11 -15.87 -2.99
N SER A 67 10.65 -15.62 -1.80
CA SER A 67 11.20 -16.67 -0.94
C SER A 67 10.13 -17.51 -0.23
N LYS A 68 8.87 -17.08 -0.27
CA LYS A 68 7.75 -17.76 0.39
C LYS A 68 6.54 -17.81 -0.54
N PRO A 69 6.63 -18.52 -1.68
CA PRO A 69 5.59 -18.47 -2.72
C PRO A 69 4.25 -19.08 -2.28
N ASP A 70 4.23 -19.90 -1.23
CA ASP A 70 3.00 -20.51 -0.74
C ASP A 70 2.18 -19.59 0.14
N THR A 71 2.74 -18.46 0.56
CA THR A 71 2.06 -17.49 1.41
C THR A 71 1.55 -16.34 0.54
N VAL A 72 0.40 -16.54 -0.10
CA VAL A 72 -0.22 -15.53 -0.96
C VAL A 72 -1.20 -14.69 -0.15
N LEU A 73 -1.07 -13.39 -0.27
CA LEU A 73 -1.93 -12.41 0.37
C LEU A 73 -2.75 -11.68 -0.68
N GLU A 74 -4.02 -11.47 -0.40
CA GLU A 74 -4.90 -10.69 -1.28
C GLU A 74 -5.34 -9.42 -0.56
N THR A 75 -5.32 -8.30 -1.27
CA THR A 75 -5.78 -7.01 -0.75
C THR A 75 -6.62 -6.30 -1.79
N PHE A 76 -7.41 -5.33 -1.34
CA PHE A 76 -8.22 -4.50 -2.21
C PHE A 76 -7.84 -3.04 -2.07
N GLY A 77 -7.91 -2.32 -3.18
CA GLY A 77 -7.84 -0.88 -3.19
C GLY A 77 -9.01 -0.33 -3.97
N SER A 78 -9.61 0.74 -3.50
CA SER A 78 -10.73 1.38 -4.16
C SER A 78 -10.52 2.88 -4.26
N ALA A 79 -11.10 3.48 -5.28
CA ALA A 79 -11.11 4.93 -5.46
C ALA A 79 -12.45 5.35 -6.03
N LEU A 80 -13.13 6.22 -5.33
CA LEU A 80 -14.40 6.82 -5.76
C LEU A 80 -14.18 8.33 -5.90
N LYS A 81 -14.37 8.84 -7.13
CA LYS A 81 -14.19 10.27 -7.43
C LYS A 81 -15.24 11.10 -6.72
N ALA A 82 -14.79 12.08 -5.94
CA ALA A 82 -15.67 13.05 -5.29
C ALA A 82 -14.87 14.30 -4.93
N ALA A 83 -15.59 15.42 -4.76
CA ALA A 83 -14.99 16.70 -4.39
C ALA A 83 -14.55 16.73 -2.92
N ASN A 84 -15.11 15.87 -2.08
CA ASN A 84 -14.82 15.82 -0.64
C ASN A 84 -14.82 14.39 -0.13
N TYR A 85 -14.31 14.18 1.08
CA TYR A 85 -14.16 12.86 1.69
C TYR A 85 -15.46 12.24 2.19
N LYS A 86 -16.55 13.00 2.27
CA LYS A 86 -17.85 12.48 2.65
C LYS A 86 -18.47 11.66 1.54
N ASP A 87 -18.27 12.08 0.29
CA ASP A 87 -18.90 11.48 -0.87
C ASP A 87 -18.00 10.45 -1.57
N GLY A 88 -16.69 10.51 -1.33
CA GLY A 88 -15.74 9.60 -1.94
C GLY A 88 -14.36 9.74 -1.32
N ASN A 89 -13.37 9.07 -1.91
CA ASN A 89 -12.01 9.02 -1.38
C ASN A 89 -10.93 9.39 -2.40
N CYS A 90 -11.31 10.00 -3.50
CA CYS A 90 -10.38 10.41 -4.55
C CYS A 90 -10.90 11.67 -5.22
N ASN A 91 -10.08 12.71 -5.30
CA ASN A 91 -10.49 13.95 -5.98
C ASN A 91 -9.93 14.06 -7.39
N SER A 92 -9.33 12.98 -7.90
CA SER A 92 -8.74 12.89 -9.22
C SER A 92 -9.53 11.93 -10.10
N TRP A 93 -9.48 12.15 -11.43
CA TRP A 93 -10.06 11.22 -12.40
C TRP A 93 -9.21 9.96 -12.61
N TYR A 94 -8.02 9.89 -12.01
CA TYR A 94 -7.14 8.73 -12.10
C TYR A 94 -7.53 7.66 -11.07
N VAL A 95 -8.80 7.26 -11.08
CA VAL A 95 -9.33 6.32 -10.07
C VAL A 95 -8.71 4.94 -10.18
N ALA A 96 -8.44 4.46 -11.40
CA ALA A 96 -7.82 3.14 -11.58
C ALA A 96 -6.41 3.09 -10.97
N GLU A 97 -5.59 4.11 -11.25
CA GLU A 97 -4.24 4.20 -10.73
C GLU A 97 -4.23 4.34 -9.22
N MET A 98 -5.16 5.09 -8.66
CA MET A 98 -5.28 5.24 -7.21
C MET A 98 -5.74 3.96 -6.53
N ALA A 99 -6.68 3.24 -7.14
CA ALA A 99 -7.14 1.95 -6.61
C ALA A 99 -6.01 0.92 -6.62
N GLU A 100 -5.26 0.85 -7.72
CA GLU A 100 -4.10 -0.02 -7.85
C GLU A 100 -3.05 0.30 -6.79
N LYS A 101 -2.70 1.58 -6.64
CA LYS A 101 -1.74 2.04 -5.65
C LYS A 101 -2.14 1.62 -4.24
N ARG A 102 -3.40 1.77 -3.88
CA ARG A 102 -3.90 1.41 -2.56
C ARG A 102 -3.83 -0.09 -2.32
N ALA A 103 -4.19 -0.89 -3.33
CA ALA A 103 -4.07 -2.35 -3.24
C ALA A 103 -2.62 -2.78 -3.06
N LEU A 104 -1.70 -2.19 -3.82
CA LEU A 104 -0.27 -2.43 -3.73
C LEU A 104 0.27 -2.10 -2.36
N SER A 105 -0.01 -0.90 -1.87
CA SER A 105 0.51 -0.45 -0.57
C SER A 105 0.07 -1.36 0.56
N ARG A 106 -1.20 -1.73 0.58
CA ARG A 106 -1.73 -2.65 1.60
C ARG A 106 -1.06 -4.01 1.54
N ALA A 107 -0.87 -4.55 0.34
CA ALA A 107 -0.23 -5.85 0.17
C ALA A 107 1.21 -5.84 0.69
N VAL A 108 1.99 -4.85 0.29
CA VAL A 108 3.40 -4.72 0.70
C VAL A 108 3.51 -4.54 2.21
N LEU A 109 2.70 -3.65 2.78
CA LEU A 109 2.75 -3.37 4.22
C LEU A 109 2.32 -4.57 5.06
N LYS A 110 1.32 -5.33 4.61
CA LYS A 110 0.88 -6.53 5.34
C LYS A 110 1.90 -7.65 5.27
N LEU A 111 2.54 -7.84 4.12
CA LEU A 111 3.55 -8.89 3.95
C LEU A 111 4.81 -8.64 4.77
N THR A 112 5.12 -7.38 5.07
CA THR A 112 6.39 -7.00 5.70
C THR A 112 6.26 -6.62 7.17
N GLY A 113 5.05 -6.69 7.72
CA GLY A 113 4.82 -6.42 9.15
C GLY A 113 4.57 -4.97 9.52
N PHE A 114 4.65 -4.05 8.58
CA PHE A 114 4.38 -2.63 8.86
C PHE A 114 2.92 -2.39 9.24
N TYR A 115 2.00 -3.07 8.57
CA TYR A 115 0.57 -2.85 8.79
C TYR A 115 0.17 -3.13 10.23
N GLU A 116 0.74 -4.16 10.83
CA GLU A 116 0.49 -4.55 12.23
C GLU A 116 1.01 -3.49 13.21
N LEU A 117 1.97 -2.68 12.79
CA LEU A 117 2.54 -1.60 13.60
C LEU A 117 1.81 -0.28 13.41
N GLY A 118 0.69 -0.27 12.70
CA GLY A 118 -0.10 0.93 12.47
C GLY A 118 0.40 1.82 11.34
N VAL A 119 1.15 1.27 10.41
CA VAL A 119 1.64 1.99 9.22
C VAL A 119 0.73 1.70 8.04
N PHE A 120 0.35 2.74 7.34
CA PHE A 120 -0.59 2.66 6.22
C PHE A 120 -0.01 3.19 4.92
#